data_a2858b7896f67e76b87ca41543c76015
#
_entry.id   a2858b7896f67e76b87ca41543c76015
#
_cell.length_a   1.000
_cell.length_b   1.000
_cell.length_c   1.000
_cell.angle_alpha   90.00
_cell.angle_beta   90.00
_cell.angle_gamma   90.00
#
_symmetry.space_group_name_H-M   'P 1'
#
loop_
_entity.id
_entity.type
_entity.pdbx_description
1 polymer ?
#
loop_
_entity_poly.entity_id
_entity_poly.type
_entity_poly.pdbx_seq_one_letter_code
_entity_poly.pdbx_strand_id
1 'polypeptide(L)'
;MYYYIFGITDKGNYREQNEDCILIDHEVINSGSYESTVAAPFIAAVCDGVGGENAGEVASELCLRHLSILEYNSGVDMKRTLIDVHNKIKKQGVRA
;
A
#
# COMPACT_ATOMS: atom_id res chain seq x y z
N MET A 1 -12.82 18.72 5.39
CA MET A 1 -11.66 18.64 6.30
C MET A 1 -10.46 18.12 5.54
N TYR A 2 -9.32 18.74 5.73
CA TYR A 2 -8.09 18.39 5.06
C TYR A 2 -7.07 17.89 6.07
N TYR A 3 -6.22 16.97 5.62
CA TYR A 3 -5.15 16.39 6.42
C TYR A 3 -3.84 16.51 5.68
N TYR A 4 -2.79 16.90 6.39
CA TYR A 4 -1.43 16.83 5.88
C TYR A 4 -0.84 15.48 6.24
N ILE A 5 -0.35 14.77 5.24
CA ILE A 5 0.20 13.43 5.43
C ILE A 5 1.62 13.39 4.88
N PHE A 6 2.52 12.86 5.69
CA PHE A 6 3.90 12.61 5.29
C PHE A 6 4.19 11.12 5.47
N GLY A 7 4.77 10.51 4.44
CA GLY A 7 5.19 9.11 4.51
C GLY A 7 6.60 8.94 4.00
N ILE A 8 7.31 7.98 4.59
CA ILE A 8 8.66 7.63 4.17
C ILE A 8 8.85 6.13 4.27
N THR A 9 9.56 5.56 3.30
CA THR A 9 9.95 4.15 3.32
C THR A 9 11.37 4.01 2.81
N ASP A 10 12.15 3.16 3.48
CA ASP A 10 13.56 2.95 3.15
C ASP A 10 13.93 1.51 3.47
N LYS A 11 14.74 0.91 2.63
CA LYS A 11 15.19 -0.47 2.83
C LYS A 11 16.18 -0.63 3.99
N GLY A 12 16.78 0.47 4.45
CA GLY A 12 17.84 0.43 5.45
C GLY A 12 19.17 -0.01 4.85
N ASN A 13 20.11 -0.36 5.72
CA ASN A 13 21.48 -0.69 5.31
C ASN A 13 21.75 -2.18 5.10
N TYR A 14 20.82 -3.03 5.49
CA TYR A 14 21.03 -4.49 5.54
C TYR A 14 20.29 -5.25 4.46
N ARG A 15 19.30 -4.67 3.81
CA ARG A 15 18.50 -5.34 2.80
C ARG A 15 18.85 -4.83 1.41
N GLU A 16 18.80 -5.71 0.44
CA GLU A 16 19.02 -5.34 -0.96
C GLU A 16 17.78 -4.66 -1.57
N GLN A 17 16.60 -5.03 -1.08
CA GLN A 17 15.33 -4.50 -1.57
C GLN A 17 14.47 -4.03 -0.42
N ASN A 18 13.72 -2.95 -0.67
CA ASN A 18 12.69 -2.51 0.25
C ASN A 18 11.40 -3.28 -0.05
N GLU A 19 11.01 -4.12 0.88
CA GLU A 19 9.79 -4.92 0.76
C GLU A 19 8.54 -4.19 1.27
N ASP A 20 8.73 -3.03 1.89
CA ASP A 20 7.64 -2.22 2.43
C ASP A 20 7.15 -1.23 1.39
N CYS A 21 5.86 -0.94 1.44
CA CYS A 21 5.23 -0.01 0.53
C CYS A 21 4.19 0.80 1.28
N ILE A 22 4.04 2.06 0.92
CA ILE A 22 3.05 2.93 1.56
C ILE A 22 2.09 3.49 0.51
N LEU A 23 0.87 3.78 0.97
CA LEU A 23 -0.17 4.40 0.17
C LEU A 23 -0.63 5.67 0.87
N ILE A 24 -0.63 6.78 0.14
CA ILE A 24 -1.22 8.03 0.58
C ILE A 24 -2.21 8.45 -0.48
N ASP A 25 -3.49 8.36 -0.14
CA ASP A 25 -4.63 8.59 -1.03
C ASP A 25 -4.55 7.69 -2.26
N HIS A 26 -4.12 8.18 -3.41
CA HIS A 26 -3.98 7.38 -4.64
C HIS A 26 -2.51 7.15 -5.03
N GLU A 27 -1.56 7.61 -4.22
CA GLU A 27 -0.14 7.50 -4.53
C GLU A 27 0.51 6.34 -3.79
N VAL A 28 1.14 5.46 -4.55
CA VAL A 28 1.88 4.30 -4.02
C VAL A 28 3.37 4.63 -4.02
N ILE A 29 4.00 4.51 -2.86
CA ILE A 29 5.41 4.85 -2.69
C ILE A 29 6.16 3.60 -2.19
N ASN A 30 7.14 3.15 -2.95
CA ASN A 30 7.97 2.00 -2.59
C ASN A 30 9.40 2.38 -2.22
N SER A 31 9.77 3.64 -2.33
CA SER A 31 11.07 4.15 -1.93
C SER A 31 11.01 5.65 -1.76
N GLY A 32 11.69 6.16 -0.72
CA GLY A 32 11.77 7.58 -0.49
C GLY A 32 10.61 8.14 0.32
N SER A 33 10.33 9.41 0.12
CA SER A 33 9.29 10.11 0.88
C SER A 33 8.28 10.78 -0.04
N TYR A 34 7.09 10.98 0.50
CA TYR A 34 6.01 11.67 -0.18
C TYR A 34 5.17 12.41 0.85
N GLU A 35 4.73 13.60 0.50
CA GLU A 35 3.84 14.37 1.36
C GLU A 35 2.73 15.00 0.54
N SER A 36 1.56 15.14 1.14
CA SER A 36 0.41 15.72 0.48
C SER A 36 -0.62 16.21 1.49
N THR A 37 -1.38 17.21 1.07
CA THR A 37 -2.59 17.60 1.78
C THR A 37 -3.77 16.99 1.05
N VAL A 38 -4.55 16.17 1.75
CA VAL A 38 -5.66 15.42 1.15
C VAL A 38 -6.97 15.74 1.85
N ALA A 39 -8.04 15.70 1.09
CA ALA A 39 -9.39 15.88 1.62
C ALA A 39 -9.96 14.55 2.09
N ALA A 40 -10.59 14.55 3.26
CA ALA A 40 -11.33 13.37 3.71
C ALA A 40 -12.63 13.20 2.89
N PRO A 41 -13.09 11.98 2.60
CA PRO A 41 -12.47 10.72 2.99
C PRO A 41 -11.31 10.32 2.08
N PHE A 42 -10.30 9.67 2.66
CA PHE A 42 -9.15 9.15 1.93
C PHE A 42 -8.63 7.91 2.65
N ILE A 43 -7.66 7.25 2.05
CA ILE A 43 -6.96 6.12 2.67
C ILE A 43 -5.48 6.43 2.79
N ALA A 44 -4.89 5.96 3.89
CA ALA A 44 -3.44 5.87 4.05
C ALA A 44 -3.15 4.48 4.60
N ALA A 45 -2.13 3.83 4.06
CA ALA A 45 -1.83 2.45 4.41
C ALA A 45 -0.34 2.17 4.33
N VAL A 46 0.08 1.19 5.13
CA VAL A 46 1.44 0.64 5.07
C VAL A 46 1.31 -0.85 4.82
N CYS A 47 2.08 -1.35 3.89
CA CYS A 47 2.10 -2.78 3.60
C CYS A 47 3.54 -3.29 3.76
N ASP A 48 3.71 -4.21 4.71
CA ASP A 48 5.00 -4.83 5.00
C ASP A 48 5.10 -6.13 4.23
N GLY A 49 6.02 -6.19 3.28
CA GLY A 49 6.26 -7.40 2.51
C GLY A 49 7.11 -8.39 3.29
N VAL A 50 6.72 -9.64 3.26
CA VAL A 50 7.38 -10.72 4.00
C VAL A 50 7.98 -11.72 3.03
N GLY A 51 9.19 -12.21 3.32
CA GLY A 51 9.73 -13.31 2.56
C GLY A 51 11.18 -13.21 2.13
N GLY A 52 11.80 -12.06 2.21
CA GLY A 52 13.21 -11.90 1.90
C GLY A 52 13.59 -12.17 0.45
N GLU A 53 12.64 -12.40 -0.41
CA GLU A 53 12.83 -12.58 -1.86
C GLU A 53 11.91 -11.58 -2.59
N ASN A 54 11.99 -11.56 -3.91
CA ASN A 54 11.22 -10.63 -4.74
C ASN A 54 9.70 -10.71 -4.51
N ALA A 55 9.21 -11.82 -3.98
CA ALA A 55 7.78 -12.04 -3.78
C ALA A 55 7.16 -11.06 -2.77
N GLY A 56 7.90 -10.71 -1.68
CA GLY A 56 7.38 -9.78 -0.67
C GLY A 56 7.20 -8.37 -1.22
N GLU A 57 8.17 -7.90 -1.98
CA GLU A 57 8.12 -6.60 -2.63
C GLU A 57 6.94 -6.51 -3.60
N VAL A 58 6.77 -7.54 -4.43
CA VAL A 58 5.69 -7.58 -5.41
C VAL A 58 4.33 -7.62 -4.73
N ALA A 59 4.20 -8.45 -3.69
CA ALA A 59 2.92 -8.58 -2.98
C ALA A 59 2.51 -7.28 -2.30
N SER A 60 3.43 -6.58 -1.64
CA SER A 60 3.12 -5.32 -0.98
C SER A 60 2.72 -4.24 -1.99
N GLU A 61 3.44 -4.14 -3.09
CA GLU A 61 3.12 -3.16 -4.12
C GLU A 61 1.76 -3.44 -4.77
N LEU A 62 1.49 -4.71 -5.12
CA LEU A 62 0.20 -5.07 -5.72
C LEU A 62 -0.96 -4.78 -4.77
N CYS A 63 -0.80 -5.07 -3.49
CA CYS A 63 -1.82 -4.77 -2.50
C CYS A 63 -2.19 -3.28 -2.52
N LEU A 64 -1.20 -2.42 -2.44
CA LEU A 64 -1.45 -0.98 -2.39
C LEU A 64 -1.90 -0.42 -3.74
N ARG A 65 -1.45 -0.99 -4.86
CA ARG A 65 -1.94 -0.56 -6.17
C ARG A 65 -3.41 -0.88 -6.35
N HIS A 66 -3.87 -2.04 -5.89
CA HIS A 66 -5.30 -2.35 -5.91
C HIS A 66 -6.11 -1.38 -5.04
N LEU A 67 -5.57 -1.02 -3.88
CA LEU A 67 -6.24 -0.06 -3.00
C LEU A 67 -6.23 1.36 -3.55
N SER A 68 -5.18 1.74 -4.30
CA SER A 68 -4.99 3.11 -4.77
C SER A 68 -6.01 3.56 -5.81
N ILE A 69 -6.61 2.62 -6.54
CA ILE A 69 -7.56 2.94 -7.61
C ILE A 69 -9.00 3.00 -7.14
N LEU A 70 -9.25 2.69 -5.87
CA LEU A 70 -10.61 2.69 -5.33
C LEU A 70 -11.01 4.07 -4.83
N GLU A 71 -12.32 4.35 -4.89
CA GLU A 71 -12.88 5.55 -4.30
C GLU A 71 -13.32 5.23 -2.87
N TYR A 72 -12.93 6.09 -1.94
CA TYR A 72 -13.21 5.88 -0.53
C TYR A 72 -14.23 6.87 -0.02
N ASN A 73 -15.18 6.36 0.76
CA ASN A 73 -16.20 7.14 1.45
C ASN A 73 -16.54 6.45 2.76
N SER A 74 -17.42 7.07 3.55
CA SER A 74 -17.78 6.54 4.87
C SER A 74 -18.54 5.20 4.81
N GLY A 75 -18.99 4.80 3.63
CA GLY A 75 -19.69 3.51 3.45
C GLY A 75 -18.80 2.35 3.04
N VAL A 76 -17.49 2.58 2.90
CA VAL A 76 -16.56 1.51 2.50
C VAL A 76 -16.36 0.53 3.65
N ASP A 77 -16.55 -0.76 3.35
CA ASP A 77 -16.22 -1.85 4.27
C ASP A 77 -14.77 -2.27 4.01
N MET A 78 -13.86 -1.80 4.85
CA MET A 78 -12.42 -2.06 4.67
C MET A 78 -12.07 -3.53 4.81
N LYS A 79 -12.74 -4.25 5.69
CA LYS A 79 -12.49 -5.70 5.83
C LYS A 79 -12.81 -6.42 4.52
N ARG A 80 -13.95 -6.13 3.93
CA ARG A 80 -14.37 -6.73 2.68
C ARG A 80 -13.43 -6.33 1.54
N THR A 81 -13.05 -5.06 1.50
CA THR A 81 -12.12 -4.53 0.50
C THR A 81 -10.79 -5.27 0.56
N LEU A 82 -10.22 -5.45 1.75
CA LEU A 82 -8.95 -6.15 1.91
C LEU A 82 -9.02 -7.62 1.52
N ILE A 83 -10.13 -8.29 1.82
CA ILE A 83 -10.36 -9.68 1.40
C ILE A 83 -10.40 -9.76 -0.12
N ASP A 84 -11.10 -8.84 -0.78
CA ASP A 84 -11.19 -8.82 -2.24
C ASP A 84 -9.83 -8.58 -2.88
N VAL A 85 -9.03 -7.66 -2.33
CA VAL A 85 -7.67 -7.39 -2.80
C VAL A 85 -6.78 -8.63 -2.64
N HIS A 86 -6.86 -9.27 -1.47
CA HIS A 86 -6.10 -10.50 -1.20
C HIS A 86 -6.40 -11.58 -2.25
N ASN A 87 -7.69 -11.76 -2.54
CA ASN A 87 -8.11 -12.77 -3.52
C ASN A 87 -7.61 -12.44 -4.94
N LYS A 88 -7.61 -11.16 -5.31
CA LYS A 88 -7.08 -10.73 -6.62
C LYS A 88 -5.59 -11.01 -6.73
N ILE A 89 -4.82 -10.73 -5.69
CA ILE A 89 -3.38 -10.98 -5.67
C ILE A 89 -3.11 -12.48 -5.78
N LYS A 90 -3.86 -13.28 -5.04
CA LYS A 90 -3.75 -14.73 -5.06
C LYS A 90 -4.01 -15.30 -6.46
N LYS A 91 -5.01 -14.77 -7.16
CA LYS A 91 -5.32 -15.18 -8.54
C LYS A 91 -4.19 -14.85 -9.52
N GLN A 92 -3.40 -13.84 -9.22
CA GLN A 92 -2.25 -13.45 -10.04
C GLN A 92 -1.02 -14.34 -9.79
N GLY A 93 -1.14 -15.33 -8.91
CA GLY A 93 -0.05 -16.25 -8.60
C GLY A 93 0.99 -15.69 -7.65
N VAL A 94 0.71 -14.56 -7.01
CA VAL A 94 1.61 -13.94 -6.05
C VAL A 94 1.19 -14.33 -4.64
N ARG A 95 2.16 -14.72 -3.81
CA ARG A 95 1.91 -14.99 -2.41
C ARG A 95 1.78 -13.67 -1.64
N ALA A 96 0.67 -13.49 -1.01
CA ALA A 96 0.42 -12.31 -0.17
C ALA A 96 0.80 -12.60 1.27
#